data_56150e5ad383ba2f6da60d4d19c64eb2
#
_entry.id   56150e5ad383ba2f6da60d4d19c64eb2
#
_cell.length_a   1.000
_cell.length_b   1.000
_cell.length_c   1.000
_cell.angle_alpha   90.00
_cell.angle_beta   90.00
_cell.angle_gamma   90.00
#
_symmetry.space_group_name_H-M   'P 1'
#
loop_
_entity.id
_entity.type
_entity.pdbx_description
1 polymer ?
#
loop_
_entity_poly.entity_id
_entity_poly.type
_entity_poly.pdbx_seq_one_letter_code
_entity_poly.pdbx_strand_id
1 'polypeptide(L)'
;VYTNTVPVDAYRGAGRPEATYLVERIMETAARELGVSPAELRRKNFITEFPHQTPVIMAYDAGDYEASLSAAMAASDYDGFPARKAEAESRGMRRGIGMSCYIEACGIAPSQAVGSLGAGVGLWESAEVRVNPVGTVEVLTGSHSHGQGHETTFAQLISDRFGLPTDNVQIVHGDTDKVQFGMGTYGSRSGAVGMSAIVKALDKVEAKAKKIAAHLLEASESDIEIAGGEVSVAGTDKKLGWHEVCLAAYTAHNLPDGMEPGLKEGAFYDPTNFTFPAGCYICEVEVDPATGEVEIVQFVAADDFGKIINPMIVEGQVHGGLAQGIGQALLENAHYDESGQLVTASYNDCLLYTSDAADDYFWG
;
A
#
# COMPACT_ATOMS: atom_id res chain seq x y z
N VAL A 1 -25.40 -16.64 -0.70
CA VAL A 1 -26.11 -16.90 -1.95
C VAL A 1 -25.42 -18.05 -2.64
N TYR A 2 -26.20 -19.04 -3.07
CA TYR A 2 -25.68 -20.18 -3.83
C TYR A 2 -26.04 -19.97 -5.29
N THR A 3 -25.06 -20.14 -6.19
CA THR A 3 -25.21 -20.05 -7.64
C THR A 3 -24.69 -21.32 -8.30
N ASN A 4 -25.01 -21.53 -9.56
CA ASN A 4 -24.49 -22.63 -10.36
C ASN A 4 -23.21 -22.27 -11.14
N THR A 5 -22.68 -21.07 -10.90
CA THR A 5 -21.41 -20.64 -11.45
C THR A 5 -20.25 -21.00 -10.50
N VAL A 6 -19.01 -20.81 -10.94
CA VAL A 6 -17.86 -21.01 -10.07
C VAL A 6 -17.96 -20.15 -8.81
N PRO A 7 -17.47 -20.64 -7.66
CA PRO A 7 -17.42 -19.83 -6.46
C PRO A 7 -16.59 -18.58 -6.68
N VAL A 8 -17.09 -17.44 -6.16
CA VAL A 8 -16.31 -16.20 -6.13
C VAL A 8 -15.27 -16.30 -5.01
N ASP A 9 -14.04 -15.97 -5.31
CA ASP A 9 -12.95 -15.96 -4.36
C ASP A 9 -12.28 -14.58 -4.28
N ALA A 10 -11.34 -14.41 -3.36
CA ALA A 10 -10.67 -13.14 -3.13
C ALA A 10 -9.79 -12.76 -4.34
N TYR A 11 -10.09 -11.61 -4.90
CA TYR A 11 -9.29 -10.93 -5.90
C TYR A 11 -8.99 -9.50 -5.41
N ARG A 12 -8.23 -8.69 -6.10
CA ARG A 12 -7.87 -7.33 -5.69
C ARG A 12 -9.09 -6.55 -5.17
N GLY A 13 -9.07 -6.18 -3.87
CA GLY A 13 -10.22 -5.59 -3.16
C GLY A 13 -11.05 -6.60 -2.35
N ALA A 14 -11.10 -7.89 -2.73
CA ALA A 14 -11.68 -9.00 -1.95
C ALA A 14 -13.11 -8.74 -1.43
N GLY A 15 -14.00 -8.24 -2.29
CA GLY A 15 -15.41 -7.90 -1.98
C GLY A 15 -15.62 -6.44 -1.57
N ARG A 16 -14.58 -5.66 -1.29
CA ARG A 16 -14.71 -4.22 -1.01
C ARG A 16 -15.14 -3.39 -2.23
N PRO A 17 -14.73 -3.70 -3.47
CA PRO A 17 -15.25 -3.02 -4.65
C PRO A 17 -16.77 -3.11 -4.77
N GLU A 18 -17.33 -4.28 -4.55
CA GLU A 18 -18.78 -4.52 -4.59
C GLU A 18 -19.50 -3.79 -3.45
N ALA A 19 -18.93 -3.81 -2.25
CA ALA A 19 -19.47 -3.10 -1.09
C ALA A 19 -19.43 -1.59 -1.31
N THR A 20 -18.33 -1.04 -1.82
CA THR A 20 -18.19 0.38 -2.15
C THR A 20 -19.17 0.78 -3.24
N TYR A 21 -19.30 0.00 -4.31
CA TYR A 21 -20.28 0.26 -5.35
C TYR A 21 -21.70 0.34 -4.78
N LEU A 22 -22.10 -0.60 -3.93
CA LEU A 22 -23.42 -0.61 -3.31
C LEU A 22 -23.66 0.65 -2.46
N VAL A 23 -22.72 0.99 -1.57
CA VAL A 23 -22.83 2.12 -0.66
C VAL A 23 -22.84 3.44 -1.43
N GLU A 24 -21.92 3.63 -2.36
CA GLU A 24 -21.80 4.87 -3.11
C GLU A 24 -22.96 5.09 -4.10
N ARG A 25 -23.50 4.01 -4.68
CA ARG A 25 -24.73 4.08 -5.49
C ARG A 25 -25.95 4.45 -4.67
N ILE A 26 -26.06 3.97 -3.43
CA ILE A 26 -27.13 4.37 -2.50
C ILE A 26 -26.97 5.85 -2.14
N MET A 27 -25.76 6.32 -1.86
CA MET A 27 -25.49 7.74 -1.56
C MET A 27 -25.88 8.66 -2.73
N GLU A 28 -25.53 8.29 -3.95
CA GLU A 28 -25.91 9.03 -5.16
C GLU A 28 -27.43 9.05 -5.37
N THR A 29 -28.09 7.92 -5.14
CA THR A 29 -29.54 7.82 -5.27
C THR A 29 -30.24 8.65 -4.20
N ALA A 30 -29.80 8.53 -2.94
CA ALA A 30 -30.35 9.29 -1.83
C ALA A 30 -30.17 10.81 -2.05
N ALA A 31 -29.01 11.25 -2.54
CA ALA A 31 -28.77 12.67 -2.84
C ALA A 31 -29.79 13.22 -3.85
N ARG A 32 -30.04 12.45 -4.93
CA ARG A 32 -31.05 12.80 -5.94
C ARG A 32 -32.48 12.85 -5.39
N GLU A 33 -32.87 11.82 -4.61
CA GLU A 33 -34.20 11.74 -3.99
C GLU A 33 -34.44 12.88 -2.99
N LEU A 34 -33.41 13.27 -2.23
CA LEU A 34 -33.47 14.35 -1.25
C LEU A 34 -33.28 15.74 -1.86
N GLY A 35 -32.89 15.83 -3.12
CA GLY A 35 -32.61 17.11 -3.79
C GLY A 35 -31.39 17.84 -3.20
N VAL A 36 -30.41 17.11 -2.68
CA VAL A 36 -29.16 17.67 -2.15
C VAL A 36 -27.97 17.28 -3.02
N SER A 37 -26.86 18.04 -2.91
CA SER A 37 -25.64 17.69 -3.61
C SER A 37 -25.06 16.35 -3.07
N PRO A 38 -24.58 15.45 -3.96
CA PRO A 38 -23.88 14.24 -3.54
C PRO A 38 -22.69 14.52 -2.59
N ALA A 39 -21.95 15.59 -2.83
CA ALA A 39 -20.86 16.03 -1.97
C ALA A 39 -21.35 16.47 -0.58
N GLU A 40 -22.42 17.27 -0.52
CA GLU A 40 -23.00 17.69 0.76
C GLU A 40 -23.54 16.53 1.58
N LEU A 41 -24.15 15.53 0.93
CA LEU A 41 -24.66 14.36 1.64
C LEU A 41 -23.48 13.57 2.26
N ARG A 42 -22.35 13.44 1.56
CA ARG A 42 -21.16 12.80 2.10
C ARG A 42 -20.56 13.58 3.26
N ARG A 43 -20.43 14.92 3.13
CA ARG A 43 -19.96 15.80 4.21
C ARG A 43 -20.74 15.62 5.51
N LYS A 44 -22.06 15.52 5.42
CA LYS A 44 -22.93 15.30 6.58
C LYS A 44 -22.71 13.96 7.27
N ASN A 45 -22.12 12.99 6.56
CA ASN A 45 -21.88 11.64 7.06
C ASN A 45 -20.42 11.36 7.38
N PHE A 46 -19.51 12.28 7.12
CA PHE A 46 -18.11 12.08 7.44
C PHE A 46 -17.87 12.02 8.94
N ILE A 47 -17.02 11.10 9.33
CA ILE A 47 -16.48 11.03 10.69
C ILE A 47 -15.46 12.15 10.83
N THR A 48 -15.60 12.95 11.89
CA THR A 48 -14.75 14.14 12.13
C THR A 48 -13.98 14.06 13.45
N GLU A 49 -14.27 13.03 14.27
CA GLU A 49 -13.62 12.84 15.57
C GLU A 49 -12.90 11.50 15.61
N PHE A 50 -11.63 11.51 16.00
CA PHE A 50 -10.77 10.34 16.05
C PHE A 50 -10.06 10.22 17.40
N PRO A 51 -9.75 8.98 17.89
CA PRO A 51 -10.12 7.71 17.26
C PRO A 51 -11.64 7.48 17.30
N HIS A 52 -12.18 6.90 16.24
CA HIS A 52 -13.60 6.61 16.12
C HIS A 52 -13.88 5.11 16.20
N GLN A 53 -14.57 4.67 17.25
CA GLN A 53 -15.01 3.29 17.37
C GLN A 53 -16.22 3.03 16.48
N THR A 54 -16.09 2.13 15.51
CA THR A 54 -17.22 1.70 14.68
C THR A 54 -18.18 0.78 15.48
N PRO A 55 -19.41 0.58 15.02
CA PRO A 55 -20.34 -0.39 15.63
C PRO A 55 -19.83 -1.85 15.58
N VAL A 56 -18.80 -2.12 14.81
CA VAL A 56 -18.16 -3.42 14.68
C VAL A 56 -16.77 -3.40 15.30
N ILE A 57 -15.89 -4.32 14.90
CA ILE A 57 -14.60 -4.54 15.53
C ILE A 57 -13.56 -3.42 15.28
N MET A 58 -13.74 -2.62 14.22
CA MET A 58 -12.73 -1.65 13.78
C MET A 58 -12.80 -0.35 14.59
N ALA A 59 -11.65 0.23 14.91
CA ALA A 59 -11.50 1.58 15.40
C ALA A 59 -10.65 2.39 14.41
N TYR A 60 -11.24 3.41 13.78
CA TYR A 60 -10.53 4.29 12.88
C TYR A 60 -9.62 5.22 13.68
N ASP A 61 -8.33 5.26 13.32
CA ASP A 61 -7.28 5.94 14.08
C ASP A 61 -7.18 7.43 13.74
N ALA A 62 -7.29 7.80 12.47
CA ALA A 62 -7.18 9.16 11.96
C ALA A 62 -7.86 9.28 10.59
N GLY A 63 -8.06 10.52 10.12
CA GLY A 63 -8.54 10.82 8.77
C GLY A 63 -8.96 12.28 8.64
N ASP A 64 -8.86 12.82 7.40
CA ASP A 64 -9.43 14.09 7.00
C ASP A 64 -10.18 13.90 5.67
N TYR A 65 -11.39 13.38 5.77
CA TYR A 65 -12.20 13.02 4.59
C TYR A 65 -12.69 14.24 3.83
N GLU A 66 -12.87 15.37 4.52
CA GLU A 66 -13.22 16.64 3.88
C GLU A 66 -12.08 17.17 3.02
N ALA A 67 -10.84 17.06 3.48
CA ALA A 67 -9.68 17.48 2.71
C ALA A 67 -9.55 16.69 1.39
N SER A 68 -9.73 15.36 1.44
CA SER A 68 -9.69 14.51 0.23
C SER A 68 -10.84 14.85 -0.74
N LEU A 69 -12.07 15.03 -0.23
CA LEU A 69 -13.21 15.42 -1.06
C LEU A 69 -12.99 16.81 -1.70
N SER A 70 -12.58 17.78 -0.91
CA SER A 70 -12.35 19.16 -1.41
C SER A 70 -11.22 19.21 -2.44
N ALA A 71 -10.13 18.45 -2.24
CA ALA A 71 -9.03 18.34 -3.19
C ALA A 71 -9.50 17.72 -4.52
N ALA A 72 -10.27 16.62 -4.46
CA ALA A 72 -10.80 15.96 -5.65
C ALA A 72 -11.76 16.89 -6.42
N MET A 73 -12.66 17.58 -5.71
CA MET A 73 -13.59 18.54 -6.32
C MET A 73 -12.87 19.70 -7.01
N ALA A 74 -11.86 20.27 -6.36
CA ALA A 74 -11.07 21.36 -6.92
C ALA A 74 -10.29 20.91 -8.17
N ALA A 75 -9.62 19.75 -8.12
CA ALA A 75 -8.84 19.22 -9.22
C ALA A 75 -9.70 18.82 -10.44
N SER A 76 -10.95 18.38 -10.20
CA SER A 76 -11.88 18.02 -11.27
C SER A 76 -12.69 19.21 -11.82
N ASP A 77 -12.54 20.41 -11.25
CA ASP A 77 -13.48 21.53 -11.52
C ASP A 77 -14.94 21.05 -11.43
N TYR A 78 -15.28 20.41 -10.30
CA TYR A 78 -16.58 19.77 -10.10
C TYR A 78 -17.75 20.74 -10.33
N ASP A 79 -17.63 21.97 -9.88
CA ASP A 79 -18.67 23.00 -10.02
C ASP A 79 -18.85 23.48 -11.46
N GLY A 80 -17.84 23.34 -12.33
CA GLY A 80 -17.91 23.62 -13.76
C GLY A 80 -18.59 22.53 -14.59
N PHE A 81 -18.91 21.37 -14.00
CA PHE A 81 -19.53 20.24 -14.70
C PHE A 81 -20.83 20.59 -15.46
N PRO A 82 -21.79 21.40 -14.92
CA PRO A 82 -23.02 21.72 -15.67
C PRO A 82 -22.76 22.39 -17.02
N ALA A 83 -21.72 23.21 -17.12
CA ALA A 83 -21.34 23.86 -18.39
C ALA A 83 -20.76 22.84 -19.39
N ARG A 84 -19.88 21.96 -18.91
CA ARG A 84 -19.30 20.88 -19.73
C ARG A 84 -20.36 19.89 -20.21
N LYS A 85 -21.35 19.58 -19.35
CA LYS A 85 -22.49 18.73 -19.72
C LYS A 85 -23.33 19.36 -20.82
N ALA A 86 -23.68 20.66 -20.70
CA ALA A 86 -24.46 21.38 -21.69
C ALA A 86 -23.70 21.47 -23.04
N GLU A 87 -22.40 21.65 -23.01
CA GLU A 87 -21.54 21.63 -24.20
C GLU A 87 -21.59 20.25 -24.89
N ALA A 88 -21.40 19.16 -24.16
CA ALA A 88 -21.51 17.81 -24.72
C ALA A 88 -22.89 17.51 -25.33
N GLU A 89 -23.96 17.93 -24.64
CA GLU A 89 -25.34 17.80 -25.15
C GLU A 89 -25.53 18.59 -26.45
N SER A 90 -24.90 19.73 -26.64
CA SER A 90 -24.94 20.51 -27.88
C SER A 90 -24.31 19.76 -29.07
N ARG A 91 -23.39 18.85 -28.82
CA ARG A 91 -22.77 17.95 -29.81
C ARG A 91 -23.55 16.63 -30.00
N GLY A 92 -24.64 16.41 -29.27
CA GLY A 92 -25.41 15.19 -29.29
C GLY A 92 -24.91 14.09 -28.34
N MET A 93 -23.86 14.39 -27.56
CA MET A 93 -23.26 13.48 -26.59
C MET A 93 -23.99 13.51 -25.24
N ARG A 94 -23.72 12.55 -24.38
CA ARG A 94 -24.20 12.51 -23.00
C ARG A 94 -23.02 12.53 -22.06
N ARG A 95 -22.95 13.50 -21.16
CA ARG A 95 -21.87 13.65 -20.20
C ARG A 95 -22.34 13.39 -18.79
N GLY A 96 -21.59 12.59 -18.03
CA GLY A 96 -21.89 12.20 -16.67
C GLY A 96 -20.67 12.38 -15.75
N ILE A 97 -20.93 12.70 -14.49
CA ILE A 97 -19.93 12.76 -13.45
C ILE A 97 -20.36 11.91 -12.26
N GLY A 98 -19.43 11.18 -11.67
CA GLY A 98 -19.64 10.40 -10.46
C GLY A 98 -18.52 10.63 -9.47
N MET A 99 -18.82 10.44 -8.18
CA MET A 99 -17.82 10.47 -7.12
C MET A 99 -17.94 9.25 -6.20
N SER A 100 -16.81 8.87 -5.61
CA SER A 100 -16.74 7.84 -4.59
C SER A 100 -15.77 8.27 -3.50
N CYS A 101 -16.22 8.21 -2.25
CA CYS A 101 -15.37 8.40 -1.09
C CYS A 101 -15.17 7.06 -0.38
N TYR A 102 -13.95 6.75 0.01
CA TYR A 102 -13.63 5.46 0.61
C TYR A 102 -12.72 5.56 1.81
N ILE A 103 -12.79 4.56 2.67
CA ILE A 103 -11.79 4.20 3.68
C ILE A 103 -11.36 2.78 3.39
N GLU A 104 -10.07 2.52 3.34
CA GLU A 104 -9.51 1.19 3.21
C GLU A 104 -9.06 0.68 4.58
N ALA A 105 -9.25 -0.60 4.86
CA ALA A 105 -8.71 -1.27 6.04
C ALA A 105 -7.45 -2.05 5.67
N CYS A 106 -6.30 -1.45 5.88
CA CYS A 106 -5.00 -2.04 5.59
C CYS A 106 -4.43 -2.80 6.79
N GLY A 107 -3.55 -3.77 6.49
CA GLY A 107 -2.78 -4.48 7.50
C GLY A 107 -3.36 -5.81 7.93
N ILE A 108 -4.64 -6.08 7.70
CA ILE A 108 -5.38 -7.30 8.09
C ILE A 108 -4.78 -7.94 9.34
N ALA A 109 -5.05 -7.35 10.48
CA ALA A 109 -4.53 -7.83 11.76
C ALA A 109 -5.35 -7.15 12.83
N PRO A 110 -5.23 -7.21 14.10
CA PRO A 110 -4.31 -7.99 14.92
C PRO A 110 -4.62 -9.50 14.92
N SER A 111 -3.63 -10.32 15.20
CA SER A 111 -3.79 -11.78 15.28
C SER A 111 -4.87 -12.19 16.28
N GLN A 112 -4.96 -11.51 17.42
CA GLN A 112 -5.97 -11.78 18.43
C GLN A 112 -7.39 -11.50 17.90
N ALA A 113 -7.60 -10.42 17.15
CA ALA A 113 -8.90 -10.06 16.59
C ALA A 113 -9.34 -11.10 15.55
N VAL A 114 -8.48 -11.46 14.61
CA VAL A 114 -8.82 -12.46 13.58
C VAL A 114 -8.98 -13.86 14.18
N GLY A 115 -8.22 -14.19 15.21
CA GLY A 115 -8.40 -15.43 15.98
C GLY A 115 -9.79 -15.53 16.63
N SER A 116 -10.31 -14.41 17.18
CA SER A 116 -11.65 -14.35 17.75
C SER A 116 -12.76 -14.53 16.69
N LEU A 117 -12.46 -14.25 15.43
CA LEU A 117 -13.35 -14.47 14.27
C LEU A 117 -13.19 -15.88 13.66
N GLY A 118 -12.40 -16.76 14.28
CA GLY A 118 -12.24 -18.14 13.86
C GLY A 118 -11.07 -18.39 12.89
N ALA A 119 -10.17 -17.42 12.67
CA ALA A 119 -8.96 -17.66 11.89
C ALA A 119 -8.05 -18.67 12.63
N GLY A 120 -7.58 -19.67 11.90
CA GLY A 120 -6.72 -20.73 12.43
C GLY A 120 -5.24 -20.32 12.60
N VAL A 121 -4.88 -19.07 12.23
CA VAL A 121 -3.51 -18.56 12.26
C VAL A 121 -3.51 -17.06 12.55
N GLY A 122 -2.48 -16.59 13.27
CA GLY A 122 -2.24 -15.16 13.47
C GLY A 122 -1.68 -14.50 12.21
N LEU A 123 -1.93 -13.21 12.05
CA LEU A 123 -1.54 -12.44 10.86
C LEU A 123 -0.31 -11.56 11.10
N TRP A 124 0.57 -11.97 12.02
CA TRP A 124 1.87 -11.34 12.22
C TRP A 124 2.82 -11.55 11.03
N GLU A 125 3.91 -10.81 11.00
CA GLU A 125 4.97 -10.99 10.01
C GLU A 125 6.33 -11.09 10.67
N SER A 126 7.26 -11.74 9.98
CA SER A 126 8.65 -11.84 10.40
C SER A 126 9.57 -11.12 9.43
N ALA A 127 10.67 -10.62 9.96
CA ALA A 127 11.79 -10.14 9.17
C ALA A 127 13.10 -10.51 9.84
N GLU A 128 14.12 -10.75 9.04
CA GLU A 128 15.50 -10.92 9.48
C GLU A 128 16.38 -9.96 8.68
N VAL A 129 17.25 -9.22 9.35
CA VAL A 129 18.21 -8.32 8.73
C VAL A 129 19.60 -8.82 9.07
N ARG A 130 20.39 -9.06 8.05
CA ARG A 130 21.79 -9.46 8.13
C ARG A 130 22.67 -8.42 7.44
N VAL A 131 23.59 -7.85 8.18
CA VAL A 131 24.64 -7.00 7.62
C VAL A 131 25.89 -7.83 7.44
N ASN A 132 26.43 -7.87 6.24
CA ASN A 132 27.64 -8.62 5.92
C ASN A 132 28.91 -7.86 6.38
N PRO A 133 30.07 -8.53 6.52
CA PRO A 133 31.33 -7.89 6.93
C PRO A 133 31.78 -6.72 6.06
N VAL A 134 31.36 -6.71 4.79
CA VAL A 134 31.65 -5.63 3.83
C VAL A 134 30.64 -4.47 3.85
N GLY A 135 29.64 -4.53 4.75
CA GLY A 135 28.66 -3.48 4.92
C GLY A 135 27.39 -3.61 4.06
N THR A 136 27.29 -4.62 3.19
CA THR A 136 26.04 -4.92 2.44
C THR A 136 25.00 -5.54 3.35
N VAL A 137 23.72 -5.34 3.02
CA VAL A 137 22.59 -5.77 3.83
C VAL A 137 21.73 -6.77 3.07
N GLU A 138 21.42 -7.90 3.70
CA GLU A 138 20.41 -8.84 3.22
C GLU A 138 19.20 -8.81 4.18
N VAL A 139 18.02 -8.73 3.60
CA VAL A 139 16.75 -8.73 4.34
C VAL A 139 15.91 -9.90 3.89
N LEU A 140 15.56 -10.76 4.84
CA LEU A 140 14.62 -11.85 4.64
C LEU A 140 13.25 -11.41 5.16
N THR A 141 12.21 -11.47 4.33
CA THR A 141 10.86 -11.05 4.71
C THR A 141 9.82 -12.07 4.28
N GLY A 142 8.79 -12.25 5.09
CA GLY A 142 7.65 -13.07 4.75
C GLY A 142 6.66 -12.44 3.79
N SER A 143 6.78 -11.14 3.50
CA SER A 143 6.02 -10.48 2.43
C SER A 143 6.53 -10.92 1.07
N HIS A 144 5.63 -11.13 0.10
CA HIS A 144 6.01 -11.54 -1.25
C HIS A 144 5.58 -10.51 -2.28
N SER A 145 6.49 -10.11 -3.17
CA SER A 145 6.20 -9.15 -4.24
C SER A 145 5.41 -9.80 -5.39
N HIS A 146 4.45 -9.06 -5.92
CA HIS A 146 3.69 -9.39 -7.14
C HIS A 146 3.77 -8.22 -8.14
N GLY A 147 4.90 -7.49 -8.14
CA GLY A 147 5.09 -6.28 -8.94
C GLY A 147 4.82 -4.96 -8.21
N GLN A 148 4.52 -4.99 -6.89
CA GLN A 148 4.22 -3.76 -6.12
C GLN A 148 5.46 -2.94 -5.73
N GLY A 149 6.67 -3.34 -6.14
CA GLY A 149 7.90 -2.62 -5.86
C GLY A 149 8.40 -2.78 -4.41
N HIS A 150 8.15 -3.93 -3.78
CA HIS A 150 8.61 -4.20 -2.40
C HIS A 150 10.13 -4.13 -2.31
N GLU A 151 10.86 -4.69 -3.27
CA GLU A 151 12.31 -4.68 -3.30
C GLU A 151 12.85 -3.26 -3.25
N THR A 152 12.24 -2.36 -4.03
CA THR A 152 12.62 -0.95 -4.07
C THR A 152 12.32 -0.24 -2.75
N THR A 153 11.08 -0.34 -2.27
CA THR A 153 10.65 0.40 -1.06
C THR A 153 11.31 -0.13 0.20
N PHE A 154 11.52 -1.45 0.30
CA PHE A 154 12.21 -2.05 1.45
C PHE A 154 13.71 -1.70 1.44
N ALA A 155 14.35 -1.72 0.24
CA ALA A 155 15.73 -1.29 0.12
C ALA A 155 15.91 0.19 0.46
N GLN A 156 14.99 1.07 0.01
CA GLN A 156 15.00 2.50 0.39
C GLN A 156 14.93 2.71 1.90
N LEU A 157 14.07 1.97 2.60
CA LEU A 157 13.96 2.06 4.06
C LEU A 157 15.31 1.79 4.76
N ILE A 158 16.04 0.78 4.30
CA ILE A 158 17.36 0.42 4.86
C ILE A 158 18.43 1.44 4.44
N SER A 159 18.38 1.83 3.17
CA SER A 159 19.26 2.85 2.61
C SER A 159 19.17 4.17 3.39
N ASP A 160 17.97 4.65 3.63
CA ASP A 160 17.73 5.86 4.42
C ASP A 160 18.21 5.72 5.87
N ARG A 161 18.04 4.53 6.47
CA ARG A 161 18.40 4.28 7.87
C ARG A 161 19.91 4.33 8.10
N PHE A 162 20.69 3.73 7.21
CA PHE A 162 22.14 3.59 7.36
C PHE A 162 22.95 4.50 6.43
N GLY A 163 22.28 5.22 5.51
CA GLY A 163 22.94 6.05 4.49
C GLY A 163 23.72 5.24 3.48
N LEU A 164 23.21 4.06 3.10
CA LEU A 164 23.82 3.16 2.13
C LEU A 164 23.20 3.32 0.74
N PRO A 165 23.95 3.05 -0.34
CA PRO A 165 23.35 2.89 -1.66
C PRO A 165 22.33 1.74 -1.67
N THR A 166 21.21 1.91 -2.36
CA THR A 166 20.17 0.88 -2.49
C THR A 166 20.71 -0.42 -3.09
N ASP A 167 21.69 -0.35 -3.98
CA ASP A 167 22.36 -1.51 -4.59
C ASP A 167 23.13 -2.37 -3.58
N ASN A 168 23.40 -1.83 -2.39
CA ASN A 168 24.02 -2.59 -1.29
C ASN A 168 22.99 -3.34 -0.44
N VAL A 169 21.71 -3.29 -0.79
CA VAL A 169 20.61 -3.93 -0.05
C VAL A 169 19.94 -4.97 -0.93
N GLN A 170 19.95 -6.21 -0.47
CA GLN A 170 19.26 -7.32 -1.11
C GLN A 170 18.01 -7.68 -0.33
N ILE A 171 16.87 -7.71 -0.98
CA ILE A 171 15.60 -8.18 -0.41
C ILE A 171 15.34 -9.60 -0.88
N VAL A 172 15.13 -10.51 0.05
CA VAL A 172 14.82 -11.93 -0.20
C VAL A 172 13.44 -12.23 0.31
N HIS A 173 12.57 -12.64 -0.59
CA HIS A 173 11.20 -13.05 -0.28
C HIS A 173 10.79 -14.26 -1.13
N GLY A 174 9.71 -14.95 -0.77
CA GLY A 174 9.21 -16.11 -1.52
C GLY A 174 10.09 -17.35 -1.47
N ASP A 175 11.16 -17.34 -0.68
CA ASP A 175 12.08 -18.46 -0.48
C ASP A 175 11.80 -19.12 0.88
N THR A 176 11.04 -20.20 0.87
CA THR A 176 10.62 -20.92 2.09
C THR A 176 11.77 -21.67 2.78
N ASP A 177 12.92 -21.83 2.12
CA ASP A 177 14.11 -22.43 2.75
C ASP A 177 14.89 -21.39 3.58
N LYS A 178 14.74 -20.11 3.28
CA LYS A 178 15.45 -19.01 3.96
C LYS A 178 14.55 -18.22 4.90
N VAL A 179 13.34 -17.91 4.45
CA VAL A 179 12.39 -17.10 5.24
C VAL A 179 11.74 -17.98 6.30
N GLN A 180 11.92 -17.61 7.55
CA GLN A 180 11.45 -18.38 8.70
C GLN A 180 9.94 -18.61 8.68
N PHE A 181 9.18 -17.56 8.41
CA PHE A 181 7.73 -17.59 8.31
C PHE A 181 7.21 -16.32 7.63
N GLY A 182 6.12 -16.42 6.90
CA GLY A 182 5.44 -15.29 6.30
C GLY A 182 4.05 -15.65 5.81
N MET A 183 3.17 -14.64 5.84
CA MET A 183 1.81 -14.79 5.34
C MET A 183 1.64 -14.27 3.89
N GLY A 184 2.73 -13.83 3.26
CA GLY A 184 2.70 -13.28 1.91
C GLY A 184 2.09 -11.87 1.85
N THR A 185 1.63 -11.49 0.66
CA THR A 185 1.09 -10.16 0.39
C THR A 185 -0.37 -10.24 0.00
N TYR A 186 -1.24 -9.72 0.83
CA TYR A 186 -2.69 -9.54 0.61
C TYR A 186 -3.23 -8.57 1.66
N GLY A 187 -4.44 -8.03 1.45
CA GLY A 187 -5.09 -7.14 2.41
C GLY A 187 -4.26 -5.92 2.79
N SER A 188 -3.41 -5.43 1.88
CA SER A 188 -2.57 -4.24 2.06
C SER A 188 -1.66 -4.31 3.30
N ARG A 189 -1.13 -5.51 3.61
CA ARG A 189 -0.36 -5.76 4.83
C ARG A 189 1.15 -5.55 4.71
N SER A 190 1.72 -5.60 3.51
CA SER A 190 3.19 -5.58 3.35
C SER A 190 3.84 -4.29 3.82
N GLY A 191 3.20 -3.13 3.64
CA GLY A 191 3.66 -1.86 4.22
C GLY A 191 3.44 -1.83 5.73
N ALA A 192 2.20 -1.99 6.18
CA ALA A 192 1.84 -1.82 7.58
C ALA A 192 2.43 -2.89 8.51
N VAL A 193 2.53 -4.14 8.08
CA VAL A 193 2.99 -5.26 8.91
C VAL A 193 4.40 -5.70 8.52
N GLY A 194 4.65 -5.94 7.23
CA GLY A 194 5.95 -6.40 6.74
C GLY A 194 7.08 -5.41 6.99
N MET A 195 6.91 -4.14 6.58
CA MET A 195 7.91 -3.10 6.87
C MET A 195 8.11 -2.87 8.36
N SER A 196 7.05 -2.96 9.17
CA SER A 196 7.17 -2.80 10.63
C SER A 196 8.01 -3.92 11.25
N ALA A 197 7.93 -5.15 10.74
CA ALA A 197 8.82 -6.23 11.15
C ALA A 197 10.28 -5.94 10.76
N ILE A 198 10.51 -5.43 9.55
CA ILE A 198 11.84 -5.01 9.08
C ILE A 198 12.39 -3.91 9.97
N VAL A 199 11.61 -2.85 10.27
CA VAL A 199 12.03 -1.75 11.17
C VAL A 199 12.45 -2.28 12.53
N LYS A 200 11.66 -3.18 13.13
CA LYS A 200 12.03 -3.79 14.43
C LYS A 200 13.33 -4.61 14.38
N ALA A 201 13.60 -5.29 13.27
CA ALA A 201 14.86 -6.00 13.09
C ALA A 201 16.03 -5.01 12.90
N LEU A 202 15.82 -3.93 12.12
CA LEU A 202 16.79 -2.84 11.95
C LEU A 202 17.13 -2.15 13.26
N ASP A 203 16.14 -1.89 14.12
CA ASP A 203 16.38 -1.28 15.44
C ASP A 203 17.36 -2.11 16.28
N LYS A 204 17.23 -3.44 16.23
CA LYS A 204 18.16 -4.34 16.94
C LYS A 204 19.56 -4.33 16.31
N VAL A 205 19.65 -4.35 14.97
CA VAL A 205 20.94 -4.28 14.25
C VAL A 205 21.62 -2.93 14.56
N GLU A 206 20.89 -1.83 14.48
CA GLU A 206 21.40 -0.49 14.78
C GLU A 206 21.90 -0.39 16.24
N ALA A 207 21.12 -0.87 17.21
CA ALA A 207 21.51 -0.87 18.60
C ALA A 207 22.81 -1.68 18.82
N LYS A 208 22.94 -2.83 18.16
CA LYS A 208 24.17 -3.66 18.22
C LYS A 208 25.36 -2.96 17.56
N ALA A 209 25.15 -2.34 16.39
CA ALA A 209 26.18 -1.57 15.70
C ALA A 209 26.65 -0.36 16.52
N LYS A 210 25.71 0.36 17.15
CA LYS A 210 26.03 1.50 18.06
C LYS A 210 26.88 1.05 19.25
N LYS A 211 26.59 -0.09 19.86
CA LYS A 211 27.40 -0.64 20.96
C LYS A 211 28.82 -0.94 20.51
N ILE A 212 29.00 -1.56 19.33
CA ILE A 212 30.32 -1.85 18.77
C ILE A 212 31.06 -0.54 18.51
N ALA A 213 30.43 0.40 17.84
CA ALA A 213 31.04 1.70 17.51
C ALA A 213 31.41 2.50 18.77
N ALA A 214 30.53 2.54 19.76
CA ALA A 214 30.80 3.18 21.05
C ALA A 214 32.05 2.63 21.75
N HIS A 215 32.18 1.29 21.73
CA HIS A 215 33.36 0.61 22.28
C HIS A 215 34.63 0.96 21.50
N LEU A 216 34.59 0.94 20.17
CA LEU A 216 35.73 1.25 19.29
C LEU A 216 36.17 2.72 19.36
N LEU A 217 35.21 3.64 19.53
CA LEU A 217 35.44 5.08 19.59
C LEU A 217 35.63 5.61 21.02
N GLU A 218 35.55 4.73 22.02
CA GLU A 218 35.59 5.08 23.44
C GLU A 218 34.61 6.23 23.78
N ALA A 219 33.31 5.99 23.43
CA ALA A 219 32.21 6.95 23.57
C ALA A 219 30.98 6.30 24.20
N SER A 220 29.99 7.12 24.57
CA SER A 220 28.68 6.61 25.01
C SER A 220 27.84 6.13 23.81
N GLU A 221 27.08 5.05 23.99
CA GLU A 221 26.14 4.58 22.96
C GLU A 221 25.12 5.65 22.54
N SER A 222 24.71 6.52 23.49
CA SER A 222 23.78 7.61 23.22
C SER A 222 24.32 8.69 22.28
N ASP A 223 25.65 8.79 22.17
CA ASP A 223 26.33 9.81 21.39
C ASP A 223 26.70 9.29 19.99
N ILE A 224 26.43 8.01 19.70
CA ILE A 224 26.69 7.42 18.40
C ILE A 224 25.57 7.73 17.42
N GLU A 225 25.95 8.34 16.30
CA GLU A 225 25.09 8.60 15.14
C GLU A 225 25.53 7.75 13.95
N ILE A 226 24.55 7.20 13.21
CA ILE A 226 24.78 6.46 11.97
C ILE A 226 24.07 7.21 10.85
N ALA A 227 24.83 7.76 9.92
CA ALA A 227 24.29 8.52 8.79
C ALA A 227 25.29 8.56 7.63
N GLY A 228 24.78 8.56 6.39
CA GLY A 228 25.60 8.73 5.20
C GLY A 228 26.70 7.65 5.00
N GLY A 229 26.50 6.45 5.56
CA GLY A 229 27.50 5.37 5.49
C GLY A 229 28.67 5.57 6.47
N GLU A 230 28.56 6.51 7.42
CA GLU A 230 29.52 6.77 8.49
C GLU A 230 28.85 6.55 9.85
N VAL A 231 29.69 6.25 10.84
CA VAL A 231 29.31 6.12 12.23
C VAL A 231 30.19 7.10 13.03
N SER A 232 29.58 8.06 13.69
CA SER A 232 30.27 9.19 14.35
C SER A 232 29.85 9.38 15.78
N VAL A 233 30.70 10.06 16.55
CA VAL A 233 30.35 10.54 17.90
C VAL A 233 29.88 11.98 17.81
N ALA A 234 28.63 12.23 18.21
CA ALA A 234 27.99 13.53 18.14
C ALA A 234 28.86 14.63 18.76
N GLY A 235 29.03 15.75 18.04
CA GLY A 235 29.78 16.91 18.51
C GLY A 235 31.31 16.75 18.53
N THR A 236 31.84 15.69 17.90
CA THR A 236 33.31 15.44 17.82
C THR A 236 33.71 15.14 16.37
N ASP A 237 35.03 14.98 16.15
CA ASP A 237 35.61 14.52 14.87
C ASP A 237 35.85 13.01 14.85
N LYS A 238 35.51 12.30 15.91
CA LYS A 238 35.62 10.83 15.97
C LYS A 238 34.60 10.16 15.09
N LYS A 239 35.06 9.36 14.12
CA LYS A 239 34.20 8.60 13.22
C LYS A 239 34.86 7.34 12.69
N LEU A 240 34.04 6.40 12.23
CA LEU A 240 34.36 5.18 11.51
C LEU A 240 33.49 5.07 10.27
N GLY A 241 33.96 4.42 9.22
CA GLY A 241 33.11 4.00 8.14
C GLY A 241 32.17 2.88 8.58
N TRP A 242 30.96 2.85 7.99
CA TRP A 242 30.00 1.77 8.25
C TRP A 242 30.64 0.36 8.09
N HIS A 243 31.41 0.17 7.00
CA HIS A 243 32.11 -1.08 6.72
C HIS A 243 33.12 -1.47 7.81
N GLU A 244 33.74 -0.50 8.49
CA GLU A 244 34.72 -0.77 9.57
C GLU A 244 34.00 -1.34 10.80
N VAL A 245 32.83 -0.78 11.15
CA VAL A 245 32.00 -1.29 12.23
C VAL A 245 31.47 -2.69 11.89
N CYS A 246 31.03 -2.90 10.64
CA CYS A 246 30.58 -4.20 10.16
C CYS A 246 31.70 -5.24 10.23
N LEU A 247 32.88 -4.91 9.73
CA LEU A 247 34.04 -5.80 9.76
C LEU A 247 34.44 -6.14 11.20
N ALA A 248 34.45 -5.14 12.11
CA ALA A 248 34.77 -5.35 13.52
C ALA A 248 33.79 -6.32 14.19
N ALA A 249 32.50 -6.25 13.83
CA ALA A 249 31.47 -7.16 14.35
C ALA A 249 31.75 -8.63 14.03
N TYR A 250 32.44 -8.94 12.93
CA TYR A 250 32.74 -10.31 12.50
C TYR A 250 34.15 -10.76 12.84
N THR A 251 35.15 -9.87 12.81
CA THR A 251 36.50 -10.22 13.24
C THR A 251 36.62 -10.44 14.75
N ALA A 252 35.76 -9.79 15.51
CA ALA A 252 35.53 -10.00 16.94
C ALA A 252 36.77 -9.91 17.85
N HIS A 253 37.84 -9.24 17.38
CA HIS A 253 39.06 -9.08 18.19
C HIS A 253 38.87 -8.07 19.34
N ASN A 254 37.97 -7.12 19.17
CA ASN A 254 37.74 -6.04 20.12
C ASN A 254 36.23 -5.72 20.15
N LEU A 255 35.44 -6.61 20.70
CA LEU A 255 34.02 -6.41 20.94
C LEU A 255 33.75 -6.08 22.40
N PRO A 256 32.63 -5.42 22.71
CA PRO A 256 32.16 -5.26 24.08
C PRO A 256 32.03 -6.62 24.80
N ASP A 257 32.29 -6.63 26.11
CA ASP A 257 32.21 -7.86 26.91
C ASP A 257 30.82 -8.53 26.80
N GLY A 258 30.83 -9.85 26.55
CA GLY A 258 29.61 -10.65 26.43
C GLY A 258 28.83 -10.46 25.12
N MET A 259 29.38 -9.73 24.16
CA MET A 259 28.73 -9.58 22.85
C MET A 259 29.11 -10.71 21.90
N GLU A 260 28.11 -11.34 21.27
CA GLU A 260 28.33 -12.32 20.23
C GLU A 260 28.74 -11.65 18.90
N PRO A 261 29.63 -12.27 18.10
CA PRO A 261 29.99 -11.79 16.78
C PRO A 261 28.82 -11.68 15.81
N GLY A 262 28.99 -10.81 14.79
CA GLY A 262 28.05 -10.66 13.67
C GLY A 262 26.98 -9.58 13.91
N LEU A 263 26.34 -9.19 12.82
CA LEU A 263 25.23 -8.22 12.76
C LEU A 263 24.06 -8.89 12.03
N LYS A 264 23.36 -9.78 12.75
CA LYS A 264 22.19 -10.48 12.24
C LYS A 264 21.13 -10.49 13.32
N GLU A 265 19.95 -9.90 13.02
CA GLU A 265 18.85 -9.81 13.97
C GLU A 265 17.52 -10.13 13.29
N GLY A 266 16.64 -10.78 14.03
CA GLY A 266 15.27 -11.08 13.60
C GLY A 266 14.23 -10.41 14.49
N ALA A 267 13.07 -10.14 13.90
CA ALA A 267 11.93 -9.60 14.63
C ALA A 267 10.61 -10.13 14.08
N PHE A 268 9.59 -10.05 14.94
CA PHE A 268 8.20 -10.31 14.61
C PHE A 268 7.38 -9.06 14.90
N TYR A 269 6.39 -8.81 14.06
CA TYR A 269 5.45 -7.73 14.27
C TYR A 269 4.02 -8.23 14.12
N ASP A 270 3.22 -7.98 15.13
CA ASP A 270 1.78 -8.16 15.13
C ASP A 270 1.15 -6.81 15.49
N PRO A 271 0.42 -6.17 14.58
CA PRO A 271 -0.12 -4.84 14.84
C PRO A 271 -1.21 -4.88 15.90
N THR A 272 -1.43 -3.75 16.56
CA THR A 272 -2.48 -3.58 17.56
C THR A 272 -3.80 -3.14 16.95
N ASN A 273 -3.79 -2.66 15.70
CA ASN A 273 -4.96 -2.21 14.95
C ASN A 273 -4.68 -2.28 13.45
N PHE A 274 -5.71 -2.13 12.63
CA PHE A 274 -5.60 -1.82 11.22
C PHE A 274 -5.07 -0.39 11.02
N THR A 275 -4.66 -0.06 9.80
CA THR A 275 -4.41 1.31 9.33
C THR A 275 -5.44 1.68 8.27
N PHE A 276 -5.80 2.96 8.18
CA PHE A 276 -6.96 3.40 7.42
C PHE A 276 -6.64 4.54 6.46
N PRO A 277 -5.97 4.26 5.32
CA PRO A 277 -5.90 5.22 4.24
C PRO A 277 -7.31 5.51 3.71
N ALA A 278 -7.50 6.72 3.18
CA ALA A 278 -8.78 7.17 2.68
C ALA A 278 -8.60 8.02 1.43
N GLY A 279 -9.66 8.20 0.65
CA GLY A 279 -9.59 9.03 -0.54
C GLY A 279 -10.96 9.40 -1.09
N CYS A 280 -10.92 10.27 -2.10
CA CYS A 280 -12.07 10.62 -2.91
C CYS A 280 -11.69 10.59 -4.39
N TYR A 281 -12.49 9.88 -5.17
CA TYR A 281 -12.31 9.74 -6.62
C TYR A 281 -13.48 10.37 -7.36
N ILE A 282 -13.18 11.12 -8.41
CA ILE A 282 -14.18 11.72 -9.29
C ILE A 282 -13.86 11.31 -10.72
N CYS A 283 -14.86 10.72 -11.39
CA CYS A 283 -14.77 10.30 -12.77
C CYS A 283 -15.82 11.05 -13.61
N GLU A 284 -15.37 11.60 -14.73
CA GLU A 284 -16.24 12.23 -15.73
C GLU A 284 -16.17 11.43 -17.03
N VAL A 285 -17.32 11.03 -17.53
CA VAL A 285 -17.45 10.23 -18.75
C VAL A 285 -18.31 10.92 -19.78
N GLU A 286 -18.03 10.65 -21.05
CA GLU A 286 -18.88 11.03 -22.18
C GLU A 286 -19.35 9.77 -22.92
N VAL A 287 -20.61 9.74 -23.32
CA VAL A 287 -21.23 8.61 -24.01
C VAL A 287 -21.80 9.08 -25.33
N ASP A 288 -21.47 8.39 -26.42
CA ASP A 288 -22.14 8.52 -27.69
C ASP A 288 -23.43 7.69 -27.69
N PRO A 289 -24.62 8.32 -27.68
CA PRO A 289 -25.87 7.56 -27.65
C PRO A 289 -26.17 6.79 -28.95
N ALA A 290 -25.46 7.07 -30.05
CA ALA A 290 -25.64 6.37 -31.32
C ALA A 290 -24.90 5.03 -31.36
N THR A 291 -23.74 4.96 -30.71
CA THR A 291 -22.87 3.75 -30.67
C THR A 291 -22.89 3.04 -29.32
N GLY A 292 -23.15 3.77 -28.23
CA GLY A 292 -22.98 3.31 -26.85
C GLY A 292 -21.53 3.39 -26.37
N GLU A 293 -20.63 3.93 -27.15
CA GLU A 293 -19.23 4.11 -26.77
C GLU A 293 -19.10 5.04 -25.58
N VAL A 294 -18.26 4.65 -24.61
CA VAL A 294 -18.00 5.40 -23.38
C VAL A 294 -16.54 5.83 -23.36
N GLU A 295 -16.32 7.13 -23.25
CA GLU A 295 -15.00 7.74 -23.07
C GLU A 295 -14.84 8.26 -21.64
N ILE A 296 -13.73 7.94 -20.98
CA ILE A 296 -13.34 8.57 -19.71
C ILE A 296 -12.65 9.87 -20.05
N VAL A 297 -13.34 11.00 -19.83
CA VAL A 297 -12.84 12.31 -20.18
C VAL A 297 -11.89 12.86 -19.12
N GLN A 298 -12.17 12.53 -17.85
CA GLN A 298 -11.37 12.93 -16.71
C GLN A 298 -11.51 11.92 -15.59
N PHE A 299 -10.38 11.58 -14.93
CA PHE A 299 -10.38 10.84 -13.70
C PHE A 299 -9.46 11.55 -12.68
N VAL A 300 -9.98 11.87 -11.51
CA VAL A 300 -9.26 12.52 -10.43
C VAL A 300 -9.27 11.60 -9.21
N ALA A 301 -8.10 11.36 -8.65
CA ALA A 301 -7.92 10.63 -7.41
C ALA A 301 -7.23 11.55 -6.39
N ALA A 302 -7.81 11.71 -5.22
CA ALA A 302 -7.22 12.43 -4.08
C ALA A 302 -7.17 11.49 -2.89
N ASP A 303 -5.96 11.03 -2.56
CA ASP A 303 -5.71 10.00 -1.57
C ASP A 303 -4.88 10.49 -0.40
N ASP A 304 -5.17 9.98 0.79
CA ASP A 304 -4.34 10.07 1.98
C ASP A 304 -3.78 8.69 2.33
N PHE A 305 -2.49 8.50 2.07
CA PHE A 305 -1.73 7.29 2.42
C PHE A 305 -0.80 7.52 3.62
N GLY A 306 -0.90 8.65 4.30
CA GLY A 306 0.04 9.06 5.33
C GLY A 306 1.44 9.36 4.76
N LYS A 307 2.50 8.84 5.39
CA LYS A 307 3.87 9.09 4.94
C LYS A 307 4.22 8.25 3.70
N ILE A 308 4.42 8.93 2.58
CA ILE A 308 4.85 8.32 1.32
C ILE A 308 6.33 7.98 1.37
N ILE A 309 6.69 6.72 1.10
CA ILE A 309 8.08 6.24 1.03
C ILE A 309 8.65 6.48 -0.37
N ASN A 310 7.88 6.12 -1.40
CA ASN A 310 8.27 6.29 -2.79
C ASN A 310 7.08 6.80 -3.61
N PRO A 311 7.09 8.08 -4.05
CA PRO A 311 5.98 8.67 -4.80
C PRO A 311 5.68 7.93 -6.10
N MET A 312 6.70 7.53 -6.86
CA MET A 312 6.53 6.82 -8.14
C MET A 312 5.86 5.46 -7.94
N ILE A 313 6.22 4.71 -6.89
CA ILE A 313 5.58 3.43 -6.58
C ILE A 313 4.12 3.66 -6.15
N VAL A 314 3.84 4.70 -5.38
CA VAL A 314 2.46 5.05 -4.98
C VAL A 314 1.62 5.39 -6.21
N GLU A 315 2.12 6.23 -7.10
CA GLU A 315 1.45 6.58 -8.36
C GLU A 315 1.17 5.34 -9.21
N GLY A 316 2.16 4.47 -9.40
CA GLY A 316 1.99 3.19 -10.10
C GLY A 316 0.93 2.28 -9.45
N GLN A 317 0.85 2.25 -8.11
CA GLN A 317 -0.20 1.48 -7.40
C GLN A 317 -1.59 2.10 -7.58
N VAL A 318 -1.72 3.43 -7.60
CA VAL A 318 -2.98 4.12 -7.88
C VAL A 318 -3.44 3.82 -9.32
N HIS A 319 -2.56 4.00 -10.30
CA HIS A 319 -2.88 3.69 -11.71
C HIS A 319 -3.29 2.22 -11.90
N GLY A 320 -2.55 1.28 -11.29
CA GLY A 320 -2.90 -0.14 -11.33
C GLY A 320 -4.25 -0.45 -10.68
N GLY A 321 -4.61 0.27 -9.60
CA GLY A 321 -5.94 0.17 -8.98
C GLY A 321 -7.06 0.72 -9.85
N LEU A 322 -6.82 1.85 -10.50
CA LEU A 322 -7.75 2.46 -11.44
C LEU A 322 -8.00 1.56 -12.66
N ALA A 323 -6.93 1.00 -13.24
CA ALA A 323 -7.06 0.09 -14.38
C ALA A 323 -7.95 -1.13 -14.05
N GLN A 324 -7.83 -1.69 -12.84
CA GLN A 324 -8.71 -2.78 -12.39
C GLN A 324 -10.16 -2.32 -12.25
N GLY A 325 -10.42 -1.16 -11.66
CA GLY A 325 -11.77 -0.62 -11.51
C GLY A 325 -12.42 -0.27 -12.85
N ILE A 326 -11.68 0.32 -13.77
CA ILE A 326 -12.11 0.64 -15.13
C ILE A 326 -12.40 -0.65 -15.91
N GLY A 327 -11.50 -1.65 -15.80
CA GLY A 327 -11.68 -2.95 -16.39
C GLY A 327 -12.99 -3.60 -15.97
N GLN A 328 -13.24 -3.68 -14.67
CA GLN A 328 -14.49 -4.24 -14.13
C GLN A 328 -15.73 -3.46 -14.60
N ALA A 329 -15.65 -2.14 -14.70
CA ALA A 329 -16.80 -1.30 -15.07
C ALA A 329 -17.14 -1.35 -16.56
N LEU A 330 -16.14 -1.46 -17.45
CA LEU A 330 -16.29 -1.23 -18.88
C LEU A 330 -15.88 -2.41 -19.77
N LEU A 331 -14.96 -3.27 -19.33
CA LEU A 331 -14.24 -4.20 -20.21
C LEU A 331 -14.40 -5.67 -19.85
N GLU A 332 -14.64 -5.99 -18.58
CA GLU A 332 -14.69 -7.39 -18.11
C GLU A 332 -16.12 -7.91 -18.05
N ASN A 333 -16.32 -9.11 -18.60
CA ASN A 333 -17.61 -9.81 -18.55
C ASN A 333 -17.41 -11.32 -18.50
N ALA A 334 -17.82 -11.97 -17.42
CA ALA A 334 -17.89 -13.42 -17.32
C ALA A 334 -19.20 -13.89 -17.94
N HIS A 335 -19.16 -14.22 -19.25
CA HIS A 335 -20.33 -14.64 -20.01
C HIS A 335 -20.50 -16.17 -19.97
N TYR A 336 -21.65 -16.61 -19.48
CA TYR A 336 -22.07 -18.02 -19.48
C TYR A 336 -23.18 -18.27 -20.53
N ASP A 337 -23.05 -19.34 -21.29
CA ASP A 337 -24.10 -19.76 -22.20
C ASP A 337 -25.28 -20.43 -21.48
N GLU A 338 -26.32 -20.81 -22.26
CA GLU A 338 -27.51 -21.45 -21.70
C GLU A 338 -27.24 -22.82 -21.04
N SER A 339 -26.14 -23.47 -21.39
CA SER A 339 -25.69 -24.72 -20.76
C SER A 339 -24.92 -24.53 -19.46
N GLY A 340 -24.58 -23.28 -19.09
CA GLY A 340 -23.76 -22.94 -17.95
C GLY A 340 -22.25 -23.01 -18.23
N GLN A 341 -21.84 -23.10 -19.50
CA GLN A 341 -20.44 -23.06 -19.88
C GLN A 341 -19.94 -21.62 -19.92
N LEU A 342 -18.81 -21.35 -19.25
CA LEU A 342 -18.13 -20.06 -19.36
C LEU A 342 -17.55 -19.93 -20.78
N VAL A 343 -18.05 -18.96 -21.54
CA VAL A 343 -17.64 -18.71 -22.93
C VAL A 343 -16.37 -17.86 -22.97
N THR A 344 -16.30 -16.84 -22.12
CA THR A 344 -15.11 -15.96 -21.96
C THR A 344 -14.10 -16.62 -21.01
N ALA A 345 -13.48 -17.73 -21.46
CA ALA A 345 -12.70 -18.63 -20.61
C ALA A 345 -11.19 -18.60 -20.87
N SER A 346 -10.72 -17.71 -21.73
CA SER A 346 -9.30 -17.62 -22.08
C SER A 346 -8.73 -16.22 -21.82
N TYR A 347 -7.40 -16.12 -21.75
CA TYR A 347 -6.73 -14.81 -21.64
C TYR A 347 -7.00 -13.91 -22.85
N ASN A 348 -7.34 -14.47 -24.01
CA ASN A 348 -7.70 -13.68 -25.20
C ASN A 348 -9.02 -12.93 -25.03
N ASP A 349 -9.87 -13.36 -24.09
CA ASP A 349 -11.14 -12.71 -23.79
C ASP A 349 -10.99 -11.59 -22.76
N CYS A 350 -9.82 -11.44 -22.15
CA CYS A 350 -9.52 -10.38 -21.20
C CYS A 350 -8.97 -9.14 -21.92
N LEU A 351 -9.77 -8.09 -22.02
CA LEU A 351 -9.36 -6.86 -22.69
C LEU A 351 -8.24 -6.12 -21.98
N LEU A 352 -8.11 -6.26 -20.65
CA LEU A 352 -6.95 -5.71 -19.91
C LEU A 352 -5.65 -6.44 -20.26
N TYR A 353 -5.72 -7.76 -20.46
CA TYR A 353 -4.56 -8.56 -20.84
C TYR A 353 -4.17 -8.38 -22.32
N THR A 354 -5.17 -8.34 -23.19
CA THR A 354 -4.94 -8.26 -24.65
C THR A 354 -4.65 -6.85 -25.15
N SER A 355 -5.12 -5.84 -24.45
CA SER A 355 -4.78 -4.45 -24.77
C SER A 355 -3.43 -4.06 -24.24
N ASP A 356 -2.68 -5.00 -23.62
CA ASP A 356 -1.36 -4.81 -23.01
C ASP A 356 -0.76 -3.41 -23.23
N ALA A 357 -1.60 -2.49 -22.99
CA ALA A 357 -1.30 -1.10 -23.01
C ALA A 357 -0.41 -0.71 -21.80
N ALA A 358 -0.20 -1.66 -20.89
CA ALA A 358 0.63 -1.44 -19.74
C ALA A 358 2.07 -1.10 -20.12
N ASP A 359 2.55 -1.64 -21.26
CA ASP A 359 3.91 -1.38 -21.71
C ASP A 359 4.02 -0.19 -22.67
N ASP A 360 2.94 0.17 -23.41
CA ASP A 360 3.04 1.19 -24.46
C ASP A 360 2.35 2.53 -24.19
N TYR A 361 1.36 2.60 -23.27
CA TYR A 361 0.57 3.82 -23.05
C TYR A 361 0.82 4.54 -21.74
N PHE A 362 1.50 3.94 -20.76
CA PHE A 362 1.75 4.55 -19.45
C PHE A 362 3.19 5.05 -19.24
N TRP A 363 4.04 4.99 -20.29
CA TRP A 363 5.42 5.49 -20.27
C TRP A 363 5.68 6.59 -21.30
N GLY A 364 4.64 7.24 -21.78
CA GLY A 364 4.73 8.40 -22.68
C GLY A 364 4.67 9.73 -21.94
#